data_899a47e88874fbf33b85ec1bf2da24c9
#
_entry.id   899a47e88874fbf33b85ec1bf2da24c9
#
_cell.length_a   1.000
_cell.length_b   1.000
_cell.length_c   1.000
_cell.angle_alpha   90.00
_cell.angle_beta   90.00
_cell.angle_gamma   90.00
#
_symmetry.space_group_name_H-M   'P 1'
#
loop_
_entity.id
_entity.type
_entity.pdbx_description
1 polymer ?
#
loop_
_entity_poly.entity_id
_entity_poly.type
_entity_poly.pdbx_seq_one_letter_code
_entity_poly.pdbx_strand_id
1 'polypeptide(L)'
;MEDRNEFTIITEPVNIRGVRATLTEEKYGPHPRNTFDIWLAESEAPTPLVIYIHGGGFVGGDKSKYFQSPDLVRFLDAGVSVATINYRFMTEAPFGIKACLNDSKRCVQYLRYQAKKYNIDKNRIACSGGSAGAGTSLWLAFTDEMADPENSDPVLRESTRLTCAGAFATQSTYDIFQWEKHIGIPMADTQVQLQAIAMAFGFTQVKEIDLLAQHEIRKDLDFLNKMDKNDPPVFVFNKHKNGIPTNEDEMNHHPLHAKAIRDKAVEVGLEAVVYAPEIGIEDPSGKDLVAFFLEKFNL
;
A
#
# COMPACT_ATOMS: atom_id res chain seq x y z
N MET A 1 12.60 -16.16 -34.10
CA MET A 1 12.76 -16.90 -32.84
C MET A 1 12.69 -15.85 -31.74
N GLU A 2 11.51 -15.72 -31.18
CA GLU A 2 11.24 -14.73 -30.11
C GLU A 2 11.60 -15.38 -28.79
N ASP A 3 12.65 -14.86 -28.15
CA ASP A 3 12.94 -15.13 -26.74
C ASP A 3 11.81 -14.50 -25.91
N ARG A 4 10.81 -15.30 -25.57
CA ARG A 4 9.91 -14.97 -24.47
C ARG A 4 10.69 -15.19 -23.19
N ASN A 5 11.11 -14.10 -22.56
CA ASN A 5 11.55 -14.13 -21.17
C ASN A 5 10.37 -14.65 -20.33
N GLU A 6 10.35 -15.95 -20.09
CA GLU A 6 9.53 -16.54 -19.04
C GLU A 6 10.01 -15.96 -17.71
N PHE A 7 9.27 -14.98 -17.20
CA PHE A 7 9.44 -14.58 -15.80
C PHE A 7 9.09 -15.80 -14.95
N THR A 8 10.10 -16.47 -14.44
CA THR A 8 9.93 -17.54 -13.46
C THR A 8 9.25 -16.92 -12.25
N ILE A 9 7.97 -17.23 -12.06
CA ILE A 9 7.24 -16.82 -10.86
C ILE A 9 7.84 -17.62 -9.72
N ILE A 10 8.64 -16.96 -8.86
CA ILE A 10 9.19 -17.56 -7.66
C ILE A 10 8.04 -17.71 -6.67
N THR A 11 7.47 -18.89 -6.58
CA THR A 11 6.34 -19.22 -5.71
C THR A 11 6.80 -19.63 -4.31
N GLU A 12 8.05 -20.04 -4.18
CA GLU A 12 8.61 -20.41 -2.89
C GLU A 12 8.98 -19.17 -2.07
N PRO A 13 8.55 -19.07 -0.80
CA PRO A 13 8.83 -17.92 0.06
C PRO A 13 10.28 -17.95 0.57
N VAL A 14 11.20 -17.75 -0.36
CA VAL A 14 12.64 -17.70 -0.14
C VAL A 14 13.15 -16.33 -0.58
N ASN A 15 13.90 -15.64 0.27
CA ASN A 15 14.45 -14.33 -0.06
C ASN A 15 15.70 -14.44 -0.97
N ILE A 16 16.20 -13.31 -1.42
CA ILE A 16 17.36 -13.19 -2.33
C ILE A 16 18.65 -13.87 -1.79
N ARG A 17 18.76 -14.14 -0.49
CA ARG A 17 19.85 -14.89 0.13
C ARG A 17 19.55 -16.39 0.31
N GLY A 18 18.43 -16.88 -0.19
CA GLY A 18 18.04 -18.28 -0.03
C GLY A 18 17.41 -18.61 1.34
N VAL A 19 17.10 -17.60 2.17
CA VAL A 19 16.47 -17.81 3.48
C VAL A 19 14.96 -17.90 3.30
N ARG A 20 14.39 -19.01 3.73
CA ARG A 20 12.94 -19.25 3.70
C ARG A 20 12.24 -18.38 4.76
N ALA A 21 11.00 -17.96 4.47
CA ALA A 21 10.13 -17.33 5.46
C ALA A 21 9.98 -18.23 6.70
N THR A 22 9.92 -17.60 7.86
CA THR A 22 9.76 -18.29 9.16
C THR A 22 8.42 -19.01 9.23
N LEU A 23 7.36 -18.37 8.71
CA LEU A 23 6.03 -18.94 8.55
C LEU A 23 5.47 -18.55 7.19
N THR A 24 4.71 -19.46 6.58
CA THR A 24 4.17 -19.32 5.24
C THR A 24 2.68 -19.63 5.22
N GLU A 25 1.94 -18.97 4.31
CA GLU A 25 0.49 -19.18 4.13
C GLU A 25 -0.34 -19.04 5.42
N GLU A 26 0.17 -18.25 6.38
CA GLU A 26 -0.57 -17.93 7.61
C GLU A 26 -1.84 -17.15 7.29
N LYS A 27 -2.96 -17.52 7.94
CA LYS A 27 -4.26 -16.87 7.71
C LYS A 27 -4.48 -15.70 8.66
N TYR A 28 -4.89 -14.54 8.11
CA TYR A 28 -5.31 -13.38 8.90
C TYR A 28 -6.80 -13.05 8.80
N GLY A 29 -7.54 -13.75 7.93
CA GLY A 29 -8.96 -13.55 7.71
C GLY A 29 -9.64 -14.74 7.04
N PRO A 30 -10.96 -14.65 6.82
CA PRO A 30 -11.77 -15.77 6.32
C PRO A 30 -11.65 -15.99 4.80
N HIS A 31 -11.23 -14.97 4.03
CA HIS A 31 -11.13 -15.10 2.58
C HIS A 31 -9.93 -15.99 2.19
N PRO A 32 -10.02 -16.83 1.14
CA PRO A 32 -8.91 -17.69 0.71
C PRO A 32 -7.60 -16.94 0.51
N ARG A 33 -7.64 -15.72 -0.04
CA ARG A 33 -6.47 -14.86 -0.23
C ARG A 33 -6.04 -14.08 1.02
N ASN A 34 -6.73 -14.17 2.14
CA ASN A 34 -6.27 -13.54 3.38
C ASN A 34 -5.11 -14.32 4.00
N THR A 35 -3.97 -14.33 3.31
CA THR A 35 -2.75 -15.02 3.71
C THR A 35 -1.55 -14.09 3.74
N PHE A 36 -0.55 -14.44 4.55
CA PHE A 36 0.74 -13.78 4.57
C PHE A 36 1.88 -14.78 4.77
N ASP A 37 3.07 -14.39 4.33
CA ASP A 37 4.33 -15.02 4.69
C ASP A 37 5.14 -14.03 5.53
N ILE A 38 5.92 -14.53 6.49
CA ILE A 38 6.68 -13.67 7.40
C ILE A 38 8.08 -14.21 7.64
N TRP A 39 9.06 -13.33 7.56
CA TRP A 39 10.43 -13.51 8.03
C TRP A 39 10.56 -12.78 9.36
N LEU A 40 10.79 -13.50 10.42
CA LEU A 40 11.02 -12.93 11.76
C LEU A 40 12.51 -12.66 11.92
N ALA A 41 12.85 -11.44 12.34
CA ALA A 41 14.22 -11.12 12.71
C ALA A 41 14.60 -11.81 14.03
N GLU A 42 15.82 -12.30 14.12
CA GLU A 42 16.33 -12.91 15.33
C GLU A 42 16.55 -11.85 16.42
N SER A 43 15.80 -11.97 17.54
CA SER A 43 15.90 -11.03 18.64
C SER A 43 15.24 -11.59 19.91
N GLU A 44 15.85 -11.33 21.08
CA GLU A 44 15.20 -11.59 22.37
C GLU A 44 14.09 -10.57 22.68
N ALA A 45 14.24 -9.34 22.21
CA ALA A 45 13.24 -8.28 22.35
C ALA A 45 12.27 -8.24 21.17
N PRO A 46 11.03 -7.75 21.35
CA PRO A 46 10.09 -7.57 20.25
C PRO A 46 10.64 -6.68 19.14
N THR A 47 10.55 -7.15 17.88
CA THR A 47 11.09 -6.48 16.70
C THR A 47 10.06 -5.59 16.03
N PRO A 48 10.45 -4.47 15.40
CA PRO A 48 9.57 -3.76 14.47
C PRO A 48 9.13 -4.67 13.32
N LEU A 49 8.04 -4.30 12.65
CA LEU A 49 7.49 -5.03 11.52
C LEU A 49 7.27 -4.11 10.32
N VAL A 50 7.74 -4.55 9.16
CA VAL A 50 7.34 -4.00 7.86
C VAL A 50 6.39 -4.96 7.16
N ILE A 51 5.26 -4.47 6.67
CA ILE A 51 4.26 -5.23 5.91
C ILE A 51 4.29 -4.76 4.46
N TYR A 52 4.65 -5.65 3.54
CA TYR A 52 4.60 -5.39 2.09
C TYR A 52 3.25 -5.78 1.50
N ILE A 53 2.62 -4.82 0.79
CA ILE A 53 1.34 -4.96 0.12
C ILE A 53 1.58 -4.91 -1.39
N HIS A 54 1.20 -5.97 -2.12
CA HIS A 54 1.47 -6.05 -3.56
C HIS A 54 0.57 -5.12 -4.39
N GLY A 55 1.09 -4.69 -5.55
CA GLY A 55 0.32 -4.02 -6.60
C GLY A 55 -0.43 -5.00 -7.49
N GLY A 56 -0.97 -4.48 -8.60
CA GLY A 56 -1.72 -5.24 -9.60
C GLY A 56 -3.15 -4.73 -9.77
N GLY A 57 -3.39 -3.43 -9.55
CA GLY A 57 -4.66 -2.77 -9.80
C GLY A 57 -5.86 -3.35 -9.03
N PHE A 58 -5.61 -4.07 -7.94
CA PHE A 58 -6.62 -4.83 -7.19
C PHE A 58 -7.31 -5.97 -7.97
N VAL A 59 -6.83 -6.29 -9.16
CA VAL A 59 -7.36 -7.39 -10.00
C VAL A 59 -6.36 -8.53 -10.20
N GLY A 60 -5.14 -8.37 -9.71
CA GLY A 60 -4.06 -9.34 -9.83
C GLY A 60 -2.92 -9.07 -8.86
N GLY A 61 -1.87 -9.87 -8.97
CA GLY A 61 -0.69 -9.79 -8.11
C GLY A 61 -0.67 -10.83 -7.01
N ASP A 62 0.49 -10.91 -6.35
CA ASP A 62 0.73 -11.88 -5.29
C ASP A 62 1.84 -11.37 -4.35
N LYS A 63 1.79 -11.79 -3.09
CA LYS A 63 2.77 -11.49 -2.04
C LYS A 63 4.21 -11.89 -2.41
N SER A 64 4.37 -12.87 -3.28
CA SER A 64 5.68 -13.34 -3.78
C SER A 64 6.48 -12.28 -4.52
N LYS A 65 5.86 -11.20 -4.99
CA LYS A 65 6.56 -10.06 -5.63
C LYS A 65 7.69 -9.48 -4.78
N TYR A 66 7.60 -9.60 -3.46
CA TYR A 66 8.60 -9.04 -2.54
C TYR A 66 9.61 -10.05 -2.01
N PHE A 67 9.49 -11.34 -2.32
CA PHE A 67 10.41 -12.37 -1.82
C PHE A 67 11.86 -12.10 -2.20
N GLN A 68 12.09 -11.59 -3.41
CA GLN A 68 13.42 -11.26 -3.91
C GLN A 68 13.79 -9.77 -3.76
N SER A 69 13.04 -9.01 -2.96
CA SER A 69 13.38 -7.62 -2.70
C SER A 69 14.67 -7.52 -1.87
N PRO A 70 15.68 -6.73 -2.30
CA PRO A 70 16.85 -6.46 -1.48
C PRO A 70 16.50 -5.79 -0.14
N ASP A 71 15.44 -5.00 -0.10
CA ASP A 71 15.03 -4.30 1.11
C ASP A 71 14.53 -5.27 2.19
N LEU A 72 13.92 -6.41 1.80
CA LEU A 72 13.54 -7.47 2.75
C LEU A 72 14.74 -7.91 3.58
N VAL A 73 15.86 -8.16 2.91
CA VAL A 73 17.09 -8.61 3.58
C VAL A 73 17.71 -7.49 4.42
N ARG A 74 17.73 -6.26 3.91
CA ARG A 74 18.25 -5.10 4.65
C ARG A 74 17.46 -4.84 5.94
N PHE A 75 16.14 -5.02 5.92
CA PHE A 75 15.31 -4.93 7.12
C PHE A 75 15.66 -6.03 8.12
N LEU A 76 15.76 -7.28 7.69
CA LEU A 76 16.13 -8.39 8.57
C LEU A 76 17.51 -8.19 9.21
N ASP A 77 18.50 -7.73 8.43
CA ASP A 77 19.84 -7.44 8.94
C ASP A 77 19.83 -6.31 10.00
N ALA A 78 18.87 -5.41 9.92
CA ALA A 78 18.67 -4.34 10.90
C ALA A 78 17.77 -4.75 12.09
N GLY A 79 17.40 -6.03 12.21
CA GLY A 79 16.55 -6.50 13.29
C GLY A 79 15.05 -6.18 13.12
N VAL A 80 14.60 -5.94 11.91
CA VAL A 80 13.20 -5.66 11.57
C VAL A 80 12.58 -6.87 10.90
N SER A 81 11.49 -7.39 11.42
CA SER A 81 10.70 -8.46 10.81
C SER A 81 9.95 -7.96 9.57
N VAL A 82 9.74 -8.86 8.60
CA VAL A 82 9.08 -8.50 7.33
C VAL A 82 7.97 -9.49 7.01
N ALA A 83 6.77 -9.00 6.74
CA ALA A 83 5.66 -9.77 6.23
C ALA A 83 5.30 -9.34 4.79
N THR A 84 4.84 -10.28 3.97
CA THR A 84 4.26 -10.03 2.65
C THR A 84 2.86 -10.59 2.61
N ILE A 85 1.89 -9.83 2.12
CA ILE A 85 0.48 -10.18 2.25
C ILE A 85 -0.22 -10.33 0.90
N ASN A 86 -1.18 -11.25 0.85
CA ASN A 86 -2.23 -11.31 -0.16
C ASN A 86 -3.51 -10.70 0.40
N TYR A 87 -4.32 -10.09 -0.45
CA TYR A 87 -5.66 -9.59 -0.19
C TYR A 87 -6.60 -10.07 -1.30
N ARG A 88 -7.94 -10.10 -1.09
CA ARG A 88 -8.90 -10.43 -2.14
C ARG A 88 -8.80 -9.44 -3.29
N PHE A 89 -9.21 -9.85 -4.49
CA PHE A 89 -9.32 -8.93 -5.61
C PHE A 89 -10.66 -8.19 -5.59
N MET A 90 -10.71 -7.00 -6.17
CA MET A 90 -11.93 -6.17 -6.20
C MET A 90 -13.05 -6.80 -7.05
N THR A 91 -12.72 -7.82 -7.84
CA THR A 91 -13.64 -8.62 -8.65
C THR A 91 -14.32 -9.76 -7.86
N GLU A 92 -13.89 -9.98 -6.61
CA GLU A 92 -14.46 -10.99 -5.71
C GLU A 92 -15.46 -10.32 -4.74
N ALA A 93 -16.45 -11.08 -4.28
CA ALA A 93 -17.47 -10.53 -3.39
C ALA A 93 -16.94 -10.26 -1.95
N PRO A 94 -17.30 -9.14 -1.31
CA PRO A 94 -17.98 -7.99 -1.90
C PRO A 94 -17.09 -7.26 -2.90
N PHE A 95 -17.67 -6.77 -3.99
CA PHE A 95 -16.92 -6.10 -5.05
C PHE A 95 -16.33 -4.76 -4.61
N GLY A 96 -15.30 -4.31 -5.33
CA GLY A 96 -14.71 -2.99 -5.21
C GLY A 96 -13.45 -2.92 -4.35
N ILE A 97 -12.75 -1.81 -4.49
CA ILE A 97 -11.45 -1.54 -3.84
C ILE A 97 -11.57 -1.61 -2.31
N LYS A 98 -12.68 -1.15 -1.75
CA LYS A 98 -12.87 -1.10 -0.29
C LYS A 98 -12.70 -2.45 0.39
N ALA A 99 -13.10 -3.54 -0.27
CA ALA A 99 -12.89 -4.89 0.26
C ALA A 99 -11.39 -5.25 0.34
N CYS A 100 -10.61 -4.86 -0.66
CA CYS A 100 -9.16 -5.06 -0.70
C CYS A 100 -8.45 -4.26 0.40
N LEU A 101 -8.86 -3.00 0.58
CA LEU A 101 -8.35 -2.12 1.64
C LEU A 101 -8.66 -2.68 3.03
N ASN A 102 -9.89 -3.15 3.24
CA ASN A 102 -10.30 -3.75 4.51
C ASN A 102 -9.55 -5.05 4.83
N ASP A 103 -9.21 -5.85 3.82
CA ASP A 103 -8.37 -7.03 4.02
C ASP A 103 -6.97 -6.63 4.48
N SER A 104 -6.35 -5.64 3.83
CA SER A 104 -5.03 -5.13 4.21
C SER A 104 -5.04 -4.51 5.61
N LYS A 105 -6.08 -3.72 5.93
CA LYS A 105 -6.33 -3.20 7.28
C LYS A 105 -6.41 -4.32 8.32
N ARG A 106 -7.21 -5.35 8.03
CA ARG A 106 -7.36 -6.50 8.92
C ARG A 106 -6.02 -7.23 9.13
N CYS A 107 -5.17 -7.31 8.11
CA CYS A 107 -3.86 -7.94 8.27
C CYS A 107 -2.97 -7.16 9.25
N VAL A 108 -2.95 -5.82 9.18
CA VAL A 108 -2.26 -4.97 10.16
C VAL A 108 -2.77 -5.23 11.58
N GLN A 109 -4.09 -5.24 11.75
CA GLN A 109 -4.73 -5.51 13.04
C GLN A 109 -4.44 -6.94 13.54
N TYR A 110 -4.46 -7.94 12.65
CA TYR A 110 -4.16 -9.33 13.00
C TYR A 110 -2.72 -9.50 13.48
N LEU A 111 -1.75 -8.94 12.76
CA LEU A 111 -0.34 -9.01 13.15
C LEU A 111 -0.10 -8.26 14.48
N ARG A 112 -0.81 -7.18 14.73
CA ARG A 112 -0.77 -6.47 16.01
C ARG A 112 -1.41 -7.28 17.13
N TYR A 113 -2.55 -7.93 16.90
CA TYR A 113 -3.19 -8.84 17.84
C TYR A 113 -2.29 -10.03 18.21
N GLN A 114 -1.56 -10.56 17.21
CA GLN A 114 -0.65 -11.70 17.38
C GLN A 114 0.79 -11.27 17.71
N ALA A 115 1.05 -10.02 18.04
CA ALA A 115 2.39 -9.46 18.22
C ALA A 115 3.24 -10.28 19.20
N LYS A 116 2.66 -10.75 20.31
CA LYS A 116 3.34 -11.61 21.28
C LYS A 116 3.74 -12.96 20.68
N LYS A 117 2.88 -13.57 19.85
CA LYS A 117 3.15 -14.87 19.19
C LYS A 117 4.36 -14.76 18.25
N TYR A 118 4.49 -13.64 17.55
CA TYR A 118 5.52 -13.44 16.53
C TYR A 118 6.72 -12.62 17.05
N ASN A 119 6.80 -12.32 18.33
CA ASN A 119 7.83 -11.45 18.92
C ASN A 119 7.96 -10.10 18.18
N ILE A 120 6.82 -9.47 17.88
CA ILE A 120 6.71 -8.19 17.18
C ILE A 120 6.38 -7.08 18.19
N ASP A 121 7.00 -5.92 18.04
CA ASP A 121 6.59 -4.71 18.73
C ASP A 121 5.33 -4.12 18.06
N LYS A 122 4.19 -4.28 18.71
CA LYS A 122 2.90 -3.80 18.21
C LYS A 122 2.81 -2.29 17.99
N ASN A 123 3.75 -1.52 18.55
CA ASN A 123 3.80 -0.06 18.39
C ASN A 123 4.72 0.39 17.26
N ARG A 124 5.49 -0.53 16.66
CA ARG A 124 6.42 -0.24 15.56
C ARG A 124 6.08 -1.09 14.34
N ILE A 125 4.93 -0.77 13.69
CA ILE A 125 4.45 -1.43 12.46
C ILE A 125 4.38 -0.40 11.35
N ALA A 126 4.97 -0.71 10.20
CA ALA A 126 4.93 0.09 8.99
C ALA A 126 4.39 -0.72 7.80
N CYS A 127 3.79 -0.05 6.82
CA CYS A 127 3.38 -0.65 5.55
C CYS A 127 4.18 -0.06 4.40
N SER A 128 4.46 -0.87 3.38
CA SER A 128 5.00 -0.40 2.11
C SER A 128 4.42 -1.19 0.95
N GLY A 129 4.41 -0.59 -0.24
CA GLY A 129 3.95 -1.30 -1.42
C GLY A 129 4.21 -0.55 -2.73
N GLY A 130 3.84 -1.20 -3.84
CA GLY A 130 3.89 -0.62 -5.18
C GLY A 130 2.49 -0.48 -5.78
N SER A 131 2.23 0.59 -6.56
CA SER A 131 0.96 0.79 -7.26
C SER A 131 -0.25 0.69 -6.31
N ALA A 132 -1.18 -0.26 -6.53
CA ALA A 132 -2.30 -0.49 -5.63
C ALA A 132 -1.88 -0.75 -4.17
N GLY A 133 -0.76 -1.44 -3.93
CA GLY A 133 -0.22 -1.63 -2.58
C GLY A 133 0.36 -0.35 -1.98
N ALA A 134 0.92 0.53 -2.80
CA ALA A 134 1.42 1.83 -2.38
C ALA A 134 0.28 2.73 -1.89
N GLY A 135 -0.76 2.90 -2.71
CA GLY A 135 -1.93 3.68 -2.31
C GLY A 135 -2.66 3.08 -1.11
N THR A 136 -2.67 1.73 -0.96
CA THR A 136 -3.20 1.06 0.25
C THR A 136 -2.39 1.43 1.49
N SER A 137 -1.05 1.48 1.39
CA SER A 137 -0.19 1.90 2.50
C SER A 137 -0.44 3.36 2.90
N LEU A 138 -0.66 4.25 1.91
CA LEU A 138 -1.01 5.65 2.16
C LEU A 138 -2.44 5.81 2.71
N TRP A 139 -3.41 5.03 2.20
CA TRP A 139 -4.77 5.03 2.75
C TRP A 139 -4.78 4.62 4.24
N LEU A 140 -3.99 3.60 4.60
CA LEU A 140 -3.81 3.20 6.01
C LEU A 140 -3.13 4.30 6.84
N ALA A 141 -2.15 5.01 6.26
CA ALA A 141 -1.43 6.08 6.94
C ALA A 141 -2.31 7.30 7.21
N PHE A 142 -3.09 7.75 6.20
CA PHE A 142 -3.86 9.00 6.25
C PHE A 142 -5.33 8.81 6.68
N THR A 143 -5.75 7.59 6.98
CA THR A 143 -7.07 7.36 7.60
C THR A 143 -6.90 7.30 9.11
N ASP A 144 -7.73 8.04 9.82
CA ASP A 144 -7.80 8.02 11.27
C ASP A 144 -7.96 6.60 11.83
N GLU A 145 -7.82 6.47 13.15
CA GLU A 145 -7.98 5.18 13.82
C GLU A 145 -9.28 4.48 13.42
N MET A 146 -9.13 3.28 12.87
CA MET A 146 -10.26 2.45 12.42
C MET A 146 -10.50 1.23 13.33
N ALA A 147 -9.90 1.20 14.52
CA ALA A 147 -10.21 0.19 15.52
C ALA A 147 -11.67 0.33 15.96
N ASP A 148 -12.31 -0.82 16.20
CA ASP A 148 -13.66 -0.89 16.77
C ASP A 148 -13.58 -1.60 18.13
N PRO A 149 -13.43 -0.86 19.25
CA PRO A 149 -13.22 -1.46 20.57
C PRO A 149 -14.34 -2.39 21.02
N GLU A 150 -15.56 -2.19 20.51
CA GLU A 150 -16.73 -2.98 20.86
C GLU A 150 -16.98 -4.17 19.94
N ASN A 151 -16.12 -4.36 18.92
CA ASN A 151 -16.29 -5.43 17.95
C ASN A 151 -16.21 -6.81 18.61
N SER A 152 -17.03 -7.76 18.21
CA SER A 152 -17.00 -9.13 18.68
C SER A 152 -15.72 -9.87 18.27
N ASP A 153 -15.13 -9.52 17.11
CA ASP A 153 -13.83 -10.02 16.65
C ASP A 153 -12.69 -9.23 17.33
N PRO A 154 -11.89 -9.87 18.21
CA PRO A 154 -10.82 -9.18 18.92
C PRO A 154 -9.74 -8.59 18.01
N VAL A 155 -9.59 -9.11 16.78
CA VAL A 155 -8.66 -8.56 15.79
C VAL A 155 -9.08 -7.14 15.40
N LEU A 156 -10.36 -6.88 15.21
CA LEU A 156 -10.86 -5.57 14.77
C LEU A 156 -10.82 -4.51 15.90
N ARG A 157 -10.52 -4.92 17.14
CA ARG A 157 -10.29 -3.99 18.26
C ARG A 157 -8.88 -3.39 18.27
N GLU A 158 -7.94 -4.01 17.54
CA GLU A 158 -6.56 -3.52 17.48
C GLU A 158 -6.46 -2.26 16.62
N SER A 159 -5.55 -1.37 16.97
CA SER A 159 -5.27 -0.14 16.24
C SER A 159 -4.85 -0.40 14.79
N THR A 160 -5.21 0.50 13.90
CA THR A 160 -4.78 0.51 12.50
C THR A 160 -3.63 1.49 12.24
N ARG A 161 -3.24 2.29 13.24
CA ARG A 161 -2.20 3.32 13.10
C ARG A 161 -0.84 2.70 12.80
N LEU A 162 -0.12 3.33 11.87
CA LEU A 162 1.22 2.93 11.46
C LEU A 162 2.28 3.83 12.09
N THR A 163 3.53 3.36 12.14
CA THR A 163 4.69 4.17 12.50
C THR A 163 5.14 5.05 11.34
N CYS A 164 5.11 4.50 10.13
CA CYS A 164 5.39 5.20 8.88
C CYS A 164 4.84 4.39 7.70
N ALA A 165 4.82 4.98 6.50
CA ALA A 165 4.42 4.26 5.29
C ALA A 165 5.34 4.55 4.10
N GLY A 166 5.49 3.56 3.19
CA GLY A 166 6.27 3.65 1.98
C GLY A 166 5.43 3.39 0.73
N ALA A 167 5.62 4.19 -0.32
CA ALA A 167 4.81 4.12 -1.52
C ALA A 167 5.66 4.25 -2.79
N PHE A 168 5.62 3.23 -3.64
CA PHE A 168 6.30 3.22 -4.94
C PHE A 168 5.29 3.30 -6.07
N ALA A 169 5.46 4.26 -6.99
CA ALA A 169 4.58 4.47 -8.13
C ALA A 169 3.08 4.53 -7.72
N THR A 170 2.79 5.29 -6.68
CA THR A 170 1.46 5.41 -6.08
C THR A 170 0.54 6.33 -6.89
N GLN A 171 -0.77 6.17 -6.70
CA GLN A 171 -1.78 7.16 -6.99
C GLN A 171 -1.85 8.18 -5.84
N SER A 172 -2.26 9.41 -6.11
CA SER A 172 -2.47 10.43 -5.06
C SER A 172 -3.73 10.18 -4.24
N THR A 173 -4.71 9.51 -4.82
CA THR A 173 -5.99 9.12 -4.19
C THR A 173 -6.62 7.97 -4.97
N TYR A 174 -7.50 7.20 -4.33
CA TYR A 174 -8.35 6.23 -5.01
C TYR A 174 -9.71 6.82 -5.47
N ASP A 175 -10.04 8.05 -5.07
CA ASP A 175 -11.10 8.81 -5.74
C ASP A 175 -10.56 9.39 -7.06
N ILE A 176 -10.64 8.59 -8.11
CA ILE A 176 -10.09 8.93 -9.42
C ILE A 176 -10.71 10.20 -10.02
N PHE A 177 -11.92 10.59 -9.60
CA PHE A 177 -12.54 11.84 -10.02
C PHE A 177 -11.81 13.10 -9.50
N GLN A 178 -10.88 12.93 -8.54
CA GLN A 178 -10.01 14.00 -8.07
C GLN A 178 -8.69 14.10 -8.87
N TRP A 179 -8.37 13.11 -9.71
CA TRP A 179 -7.07 13.07 -10.39
C TRP A 179 -6.84 14.28 -11.28
N GLU A 180 -7.82 14.69 -12.11
CA GLU A 180 -7.67 15.89 -12.94
C GLU A 180 -7.31 17.12 -12.09
N LYS A 181 -7.93 17.30 -10.94
CA LYS A 181 -7.62 18.38 -9.99
C LYS A 181 -6.21 18.25 -9.41
N HIS A 182 -5.79 17.02 -9.06
CA HIS A 182 -4.52 16.79 -8.36
C HIS A 182 -3.32 16.80 -9.29
N ILE A 183 -3.45 16.26 -10.50
CA ILE A 183 -2.34 16.11 -11.42
C ILE A 183 -2.47 16.98 -12.69
N GLY A 184 -3.61 17.66 -12.88
CA GLY A 184 -3.82 18.56 -14.00
C GLY A 184 -3.95 17.87 -15.37
N ILE A 185 -4.17 16.56 -15.40
CA ILE A 185 -4.31 15.78 -16.63
C ILE A 185 -5.76 15.30 -16.73
N PRO A 186 -6.50 15.70 -17.82
CA PRO A 186 -7.86 15.26 -18.02
C PRO A 186 -7.96 13.73 -18.12
N MET A 187 -8.94 13.17 -17.45
CA MET A 187 -9.27 11.75 -17.64
C MET A 187 -10.01 11.56 -18.96
N ALA A 188 -9.57 10.55 -19.73
CA ALA A 188 -10.31 10.19 -20.94
C ALA A 188 -11.65 9.54 -20.57
N ASP A 189 -12.73 10.12 -21.10
CA ASP A 189 -14.10 9.66 -20.84
C ASP A 189 -14.48 8.57 -21.85
N THR A 190 -14.01 7.35 -21.63
CA THR A 190 -14.41 6.20 -22.45
C THR A 190 -15.34 5.25 -21.67
N GLN A 191 -16.25 4.59 -22.39
CA GLN A 191 -17.20 3.65 -21.80
C GLN A 191 -16.49 2.51 -21.04
N VAL A 192 -15.31 2.07 -21.50
CA VAL A 192 -14.51 1.03 -20.87
C VAL A 192 -13.96 1.53 -19.52
N GLN A 193 -13.45 2.74 -19.47
CA GLN A 193 -12.94 3.36 -18.25
C GLN A 193 -14.06 3.55 -17.23
N LEU A 194 -15.22 4.03 -17.64
CA LEU A 194 -16.38 4.17 -16.77
C LEU A 194 -16.81 2.84 -16.14
N GLN A 195 -16.74 1.72 -16.89
CA GLN A 195 -17.05 0.41 -16.35
C GLN A 195 -16.02 -0.07 -15.32
N ALA A 196 -14.73 0.17 -15.57
CA ALA A 196 -13.67 -0.14 -14.63
C ALA A 196 -13.80 0.69 -13.33
N ILE A 197 -14.16 1.96 -13.46
CA ILE A 197 -14.47 2.86 -12.35
C ILE A 197 -15.65 2.34 -11.52
N ALA A 198 -16.76 2.00 -12.17
CA ALA A 198 -17.92 1.46 -11.50
C ALA A 198 -17.55 0.23 -10.65
N MET A 199 -16.80 -0.70 -11.26
CA MET A 199 -16.32 -1.89 -10.57
C MET A 199 -15.40 -1.57 -9.39
N ALA A 200 -14.47 -0.63 -9.54
CA ALA A 200 -13.58 -0.21 -8.47
C ALA A 200 -14.34 0.35 -7.25
N PHE A 201 -15.46 1.02 -7.48
CA PHE A 201 -16.33 1.54 -6.43
C PHE A 201 -17.38 0.53 -5.94
N GLY A 202 -17.39 -0.69 -6.47
CA GLY A 202 -18.31 -1.75 -6.05
C GLY A 202 -19.66 -1.75 -6.75
N PHE A 203 -19.79 -1.03 -7.86
CA PHE A 203 -21.01 -1.00 -8.68
C PHE A 203 -20.93 -1.98 -9.85
N THR A 204 -22.06 -2.53 -10.23
CA THR A 204 -22.16 -3.48 -11.34
C THR A 204 -22.47 -2.85 -12.67
N GLN A 205 -22.94 -1.59 -12.68
CA GLN A 205 -23.40 -0.88 -13.88
C GLN A 205 -22.89 0.56 -13.93
N VAL A 206 -22.50 0.99 -15.13
CA VAL A 206 -22.01 2.36 -15.40
C VAL A 206 -22.99 3.45 -14.98
N LYS A 207 -24.30 3.22 -15.14
CA LYS A 207 -25.34 4.19 -14.75
C LYS A 207 -25.35 4.54 -13.26
N GLU A 208 -24.72 3.74 -12.43
CA GLU A 208 -24.58 3.98 -10.99
C GLU A 208 -23.50 5.02 -10.67
N ILE A 209 -22.62 5.35 -11.65
CA ILE A 209 -21.53 6.31 -11.46
C ILE A 209 -22.04 7.71 -11.14
N ASP A 210 -23.18 8.14 -11.71
CA ASP A 210 -23.76 9.46 -11.45
C ASP A 210 -24.09 9.68 -9.97
N LEU A 211 -24.28 8.60 -9.22
CA LEU A 211 -24.51 8.65 -7.77
C LEU A 211 -23.21 8.86 -6.98
N LEU A 212 -22.05 8.63 -7.60
CA LEU A 212 -20.75 8.72 -6.92
C LEU A 212 -20.40 10.14 -6.49
N ALA A 213 -20.92 11.18 -7.15
CA ALA A 213 -20.59 12.56 -6.83
C ALA A 213 -20.88 12.91 -5.36
N GLN A 214 -21.80 12.20 -4.72
CA GLN A 214 -22.20 12.40 -3.33
C GLN A 214 -22.03 11.16 -2.45
N HIS A 215 -21.40 10.07 -2.97
CA HIS A 215 -21.30 8.81 -2.25
C HIS A 215 -20.21 8.84 -1.19
N GLU A 216 -20.49 8.34 0.01
CA GLU A 216 -19.54 8.32 1.14
C GLU A 216 -18.25 7.52 0.84
N ILE A 217 -18.33 6.54 -0.07
CA ILE A 217 -17.14 5.78 -0.47
C ILE A 217 -16.06 6.67 -1.08
N ARG A 218 -16.42 7.70 -1.86
CA ARG A 218 -15.44 8.64 -2.44
C ARG A 218 -14.67 9.38 -1.36
N LYS A 219 -15.36 9.84 -0.31
CA LYS A 219 -14.71 10.51 0.83
C LYS A 219 -13.72 9.59 1.53
N ASP A 220 -14.07 8.30 1.65
CA ASP A 220 -13.17 7.33 2.28
C ASP A 220 -11.97 7.00 1.41
N LEU A 221 -12.15 6.94 0.09
CA LEU A 221 -11.10 6.66 -0.87
C LEU A 221 -10.18 7.86 -1.17
N ASP A 222 -10.62 9.07 -0.83
CA ASP A 222 -9.85 10.30 -1.03
C ASP A 222 -8.87 10.53 0.13
N PHE A 223 -7.91 9.63 0.23
CA PHE A 223 -6.93 9.67 1.32
C PHE A 223 -5.99 10.88 1.26
N LEU A 224 -5.77 11.49 0.09
CA LEU A 224 -4.97 12.72 0.02
C LEU A 224 -5.61 13.88 0.80
N ASN A 225 -6.94 14.03 0.70
CA ASN A 225 -7.65 15.08 1.42
C ASN A 225 -7.83 14.77 2.92
N LYS A 226 -7.61 13.54 3.35
CA LYS A 226 -7.59 13.16 4.77
C LYS A 226 -6.26 13.49 5.44
N MET A 227 -5.18 13.63 4.67
CA MET A 227 -3.83 13.86 5.20
C MET A 227 -3.80 15.07 6.13
N ASP A 228 -3.26 14.88 7.33
CA ASP A 228 -3.00 15.94 8.30
C ASP A 228 -1.61 15.80 8.96
N LYS A 229 -1.23 16.79 9.77
CA LYS A 229 0.09 16.86 10.43
C LYS A 229 0.34 15.77 11.48
N ASN A 230 -0.69 15.07 11.95
CA ASN A 230 -0.59 14.03 12.98
C ASN A 230 -0.51 12.64 12.37
N ASP A 231 -0.59 12.55 11.05
CA ASP A 231 -0.43 11.28 10.35
C ASP A 231 1.00 10.75 10.42
N PRO A 232 1.19 9.45 10.23
CA PRO A 232 2.52 8.86 10.14
C PRO A 232 3.33 9.47 9.00
N PRO A 233 4.64 9.71 9.18
CA PRO A 233 5.50 10.18 8.11
C PRO A 233 5.58 9.18 6.96
N VAL A 234 5.81 9.67 5.73
CA VAL A 234 5.77 8.85 4.53
C VAL A 234 7.01 8.96 3.66
N PHE A 235 7.36 7.86 3.01
CA PHE A 235 8.34 7.78 1.94
C PHE A 235 7.62 7.53 0.61
N VAL A 236 7.88 8.35 -0.41
CA VAL A 236 7.25 8.22 -1.73
C VAL A 236 8.32 8.25 -2.82
N PHE A 237 8.31 7.25 -3.70
CA PHE A 237 9.22 7.17 -4.83
C PHE A 237 8.47 6.88 -6.13
N ASN A 238 8.70 7.72 -7.15
CA ASN A 238 8.14 7.52 -8.48
C ASN A 238 9.15 7.90 -9.57
N LYS A 239 9.54 6.92 -10.39
CA LYS A 239 10.47 7.09 -11.51
C LYS A 239 9.81 6.98 -12.90
N HIS A 240 8.47 6.95 -12.95
CA HIS A 240 7.76 6.90 -14.23
C HIS A 240 7.93 8.20 -14.99
N LYS A 241 7.92 8.09 -16.33
CA LYS A 241 8.12 9.23 -17.23
C LYS A 241 7.04 10.28 -17.04
N ASN A 242 7.46 11.53 -17.12
CA ASN A 242 6.57 12.68 -17.24
C ASN A 242 6.13 12.86 -18.71
N GLY A 243 4.86 13.13 -18.93
CA GLY A 243 4.32 13.36 -20.29
C GLY A 243 2.81 13.28 -20.32
N ILE A 244 2.24 13.34 -21.54
CA ILE A 244 0.80 13.09 -21.71
C ILE A 244 0.59 11.57 -21.69
N PRO A 245 -0.18 11.01 -20.73
CA PRO A 245 -0.42 9.58 -20.67
C PRO A 245 -1.11 9.06 -21.93
N THR A 246 -0.62 7.96 -22.47
CA THR A 246 -1.18 7.29 -23.66
C THR A 246 -1.95 6.02 -23.32
N ASN A 247 -1.87 5.57 -22.08
CA ASN A 247 -2.53 4.38 -21.57
C ASN A 247 -2.80 4.49 -20.06
N GLU A 248 -3.55 3.53 -19.51
CA GLU A 248 -3.93 3.53 -18.09
C GLU A 248 -2.72 3.40 -17.16
N ASP A 249 -1.70 2.63 -17.52
CA ASP A 249 -0.51 2.46 -16.69
C ASP A 249 0.25 3.77 -16.49
N GLU A 250 0.44 4.53 -17.56
CA GLU A 250 1.07 5.84 -17.52
C GLU A 250 0.24 6.86 -16.73
N MET A 251 -1.10 6.79 -16.80
CA MET A 251 -1.99 7.63 -16.01
C MET A 251 -1.92 7.25 -14.53
N ASN A 252 -2.05 5.97 -14.22
CA ASN A 252 -2.07 5.46 -12.86
C ASN A 252 -0.75 5.70 -12.11
N HIS A 253 0.36 5.75 -12.83
CA HIS A 253 1.70 5.90 -12.24
C HIS A 253 2.36 7.23 -12.62
N HIS A 254 1.59 8.23 -13.06
CA HIS A 254 2.14 9.52 -13.45
C HIS A 254 2.88 10.18 -12.27
N PRO A 255 4.12 10.74 -12.47
CA PRO A 255 4.91 11.28 -11.36
C PRO A 255 4.26 12.47 -10.65
N LEU A 256 3.29 13.13 -11.26
CA LEU A 256 2.51 14.19 -10.62
C LEU A 256 1.65 13.70 -9.44
N HIS A 257 1.35 12.40 -9.34
CA HIS A 257 0.75 11.84 -8.13
C HIS A 257 1.68 11.96 -6.92
N ALA A 258 2.98 11.67 -7.08
CA ALA A 258 3.97 11.88 -6.03
C ALA A 258 4.12 13.36 -5.66
N LYS A 259 4.08 14.26 -6.68
CA LYS A 259 4.07 15.70 -6.45
C LYS A 259 2.87 16.15 -5.62
N ALA A 260 1.67 15.66 -5.93
CA ALA A 260 0.45 16.02 -5.19
C ALA A 260 0.55 15.61 -3.71
N ILE A 261 1.11 14.43 -3.42
CA ILE A 261 1.36 13.97 -2.04
C ILE A 261 2.37 14.88 -1.35
N ARG A 262 3.50 15.22 -1.99
CA ARG A 262 4.50 16.13 -1.43
C ARG A 262 3.90 17.49 -1.12
N ASP A 263 3.19 18.07 -2.06
CA ASP A 263 2.63 19.41 -1.94
C ASP A 263 1.59 19.45 -0.79
N LYS A 264 0.77 18.40 -0.67
CA LYS A 264 -0.17 18.28 0.45
C LYS A 264 0.53 18.09 1.79
N ALA A 265 1.58 17.27 1.85
CA ALA A 265 2.38 17.08 3.06
C ALA A 265 3.00 18.41 3.54
N VAL A 266 3.55 19.22 2.62
CA VAL A 266 4.05 20.55 2.91
C VAL A 266 2.93 21.48 3.44
N GLU A 267 1.75 21.46 2.78
CA GLU A 267 0.59 22.27 3.17
C GLU A 267 0.17 22.01 4.62
N VAL A 268 0.11 20.72 5.00
CA VAL A 268 -0.38 20.32 6.33
C VAL A 268 0.73 20.21 7.39
N GLY A 269 2.01 20.28 6.98
CA GLY A 269 3.16 20.16 7.88
C GLY A 269 3.46 18.69 8.27
N LEU A 270 3.15 17.73 7.39
CA LEU A 270 3.50 16.33 7.57
C LEU A 270 4.92 16.06 7.03
N GLU A 271 5.70 15.25 7.74
CA GLU A 271 7.00 14.79 7.25
C GLU A 271 6.83 13.81 6.08
N ALA A 272 7.42 14.13 4.92
CA ALA A 272 7.39 13.29 3.73
C ALA A 272 8.73 13.37 2.99
N VAL A 273 9.36 12.21 2.76
CA VAL A 273 10.52 12.04 1.89
C VAL A 273 10.00 11.63 0.51
N VAL A 274 10.17 12.50 -0.49
CA VAL A 274 9.57 12.30 -1.82
C VAL A 274 10.60 12.42 -2.92
N TYR A 275 10.65 11.41 -3.79
CA TYR A 275 11.47 11.38 -5.00
C TYR A 275 10.58 11.19 -6.23
N ALA A 276 10.68 12.10 -7.18
CA ALA A 276 10.11 11.99 -8.53
C ALA A 276 11.07 12.66 -9.52
N PRO A 277 12.21 12.01 -9.85
CA PRO A 277 13.30 12.61 -10.62
C PRO A 277 12.87 13.09 -12.01
N GLU A 278 11.91 12.43 -12.65
CA GLU A 278 11.39 12.82 -13.97
C GLU A 278 10.70 14.20 -13.99
N ILE A 279 10.39 14.76 -12.83
CA ILE A 279 9.83 16.11 -12.65
C ILE A 279 10.69 16.97 -11.71
N GLY A 280 11.96 16.57 -11.50
CA GLY A 280 12.93 17.31 -10.72
C GLY A 280 12.65 17.35 -9.21
N ILE A 281 11.93 16.37 -8.66
CA ILE A 281 11.71 16.25 -7.23
C ILE A 281 12.72 15.28 -6.64
N GLU A 282 13.62 15.83 -5.81
CA GLU A 282 14.62 15.11 -5.05
C GLU A 282 14.52 15.54 -3.59
N ASP A 283 14.56 14.57 -2.67
CA ASP A 283 14.57 14.89 -1.25
C ASP A 283 16.00 15.14 -0.77
N PRO A 284 16.25 16.26 -0.06
CA PRO A 284 17.61 16.63 0.37
C PRO A 284 18.21 15.66 1.40
N SER A 285 17.41 14.82 2.05
CA SER A 285 17.91 13.85 3.04
C SER A 285 18.73 12.72 2.40
N GLY A 286 18.50 12.44 1.11
CA GLY A 286 19.13 11.31 0.40
C GLY A 286 18.76 9.94 0.95
N LYS A 287 17.77 9.84 1.84
CA LYS A 287 17.33 8.56 2.45
C LYS A 287 16.59 7.70 1.43
N ASP A 288 16.91 6.42 1.39
CA ASP A 288 16.05 5.43 0.76
C ASP A 288 14.96 4.92 1.74
N LEU A 289 14.09 4.03 1.27
CA LEU A 289 13.00 3.47 2.08
C LEU A 289 13.50 2.85 3.38
N VAL A 290 14.55 2.05 3.32
CA VAL A 290 15.06 1.31 4.49
C VAL A 290 15.62 2.29 5.50
N ALA A 291 16.49 3.21 5.08
CA ALA A 291 17.05 4.24 5.98
C ALA A 291 15.96 5.10 6.63
N PHE A 292 14.93 5.48 5.84
CA PHE A 292 13.79 6.23 6.37
C PHE A 292 13.01 5.43 7.42
N PHE A 293 12.69 4.15 7.15
CA PHE A 293 11.93 3.31 8.09
C PHE A 293 12.72 3.03 9.37
N LEU A 294 14.01 2.72 9.25
CA LEU A 294 14.87 2.46 10.42
C LEU A 294 14.90 3.68 11.35
N GLU A 295 15.04 4.88 10.81
CA GLU A 295 14.94 6.11 11.61
C GLU A 295 13.60 6.22 12.34
N LYS A 296 12.47 5.92 11.66
CA LYS A 296 11.15 5.99 12.29
C LYS A 296 10.92 4.89 13.32
N PHE A 297 11.64 3.79 13.22
CA PHE A 297 11.66 2.73 14.24
C PHE A 297 12.65 3.01 15.39
N ASN A 298 13.42 4.09 15.32
CA ASN A 298 14.51 4.43 16.25
C ASN A 298 15.62 3.35 16.30
N LEU A 299 16.06 2.93 15.11
CA LEU A 299 17.16 1.98 14.88
C LEU A 299 18.33 2.63 14.16
#